data_754296555bf1881adefd0917be5c860c
#
_entry.id   754296555bf1881adefd0917be5c860c
#
_cell.length_a   1.000
_cell.length_b   1.000
_cell.length_c   1.000
_cell.angle_alpha   90.00
_cell.angle_beta   90.00
_cell.angle_gamma   90.00
#
_symmetry.space_group_name_H-M   'P 1'
#
loop_
_entity.id
_entity.type
_entity.pdbx_description
1 polymer ?
#
loop_
_entity_poly.entity_id
_entity_poly.type
_entity_poly.pdbx_seq_one_letter_code
_entity_poly.pdbx_strand_id
1 'polypeptide(L)'
;MTMKLIVCPETSSRRLWLRMAVLALVLVSFSFASSAALPAENKPVKISIINFQFTPAEVTIAPGESVTWVNDDGAPHGLEYNDGSSGKDLLLPGESYNRRFDQPGTYDYNCSVHPYMTGRVIVRAR
;
A
#
# COMPACT_ATOMS: atom_id res chain seq x y z
N MET A 1 -52.18 -60.44 -44.49
CA MET A 1 -52.41 -59.14 -43.76
C MET A 1 -51.13 -58.75 -43.07
N THR A 2 -50.39 -57.84 -43.64
CA THR A 2 -49.07 -57.45 -43.14
C THR A 2 -49.19 -56.03 -42.49
N MET A 3 -49.06 -56.00 -41.19
CA MET A 3 -49.17 -54.73 -40.40
C MET A 3 -47.84 -54.04 -40.40
N LYS A 4 -47.78 -52.89 -41.08
CA LYS A 4 -46.59 -52.07 -41.21
C LYS A 4 -46.48 -51.11 -40.00
N LEU A 5 -45.50 -51.34 -39.10
CA LEU A 5 -45.21 -50.46 -37.98
C LEU A 5 -44.57 -49.18 -38.52
N ILE A 6 -45.25 -48.09 -38.30
CA ILE A 6 -44.71 -46.72 -38.58
C ILE A 6 -43.86 -46.28 -37.40
N VAL A 7 -42.56 -46.27 -37.60
CA VAL A 7 -41.63 -45.71 -36.63
C VAL A 7 -41.55 -44.17 -36.83
N CYS A 8 -42.02 -43.39 -35.86
CA CYS A 8 -41.84 -41.94 -35.84
C CYS A 8 -40.39 -41.62 -35.55
N PRO A 9 -39.74 -40.72 -36.31
CA PRO A 9 -38.42 -40.25 -35.98
C PRO A 9 -38.50 -39.28 -34.78
N GLU A 10 -37.94 -39.69 -33.66
CA GLU A 10 -37.82 -38.87 -32.47
C GLU A 10 -36.83 -37.74 -32.73
N THR A 11 -37.32 -36.53 -32.66
CA THR A 11 -36.69 -35.30 -33.08
C THR A 11 -35.42 -34.99 -32.26
N SER A 12 -34.34 -34.84 -32.99
CA SER A 12 -32.97 -34.40 -32.58
C SER A 12 -32.90 -33.05 -31.86
N SER A 13 -34.03 -32.46 -31.51
CA SER A 13 -34.10 -31.09 -30.96
C SER A 13 -33.64 -30.99 -29.49
N ARG A 14 -33.80 -32.08 -28.71
CA ARG A 14 -33.39 -32.05 -27.27
C ARG A 14 -31.87 -31.96 -27.06
N ARG A 15 -31.08 -32.52 -27.99
CA ARG A 15 -29.61 -32.48 -27.89
C ARG A 15 -29.03 -31.12 -28.27
N LEU A 16 -29.73 -30.36 -29.09
CA LEU A 16 -29.33 -29.03 -29.51
C LEU A 16 -29.55 -28.00 -28.38
N TRP A 17 -30.67 -28.10 -27.65
CA TRP A 17 -30.97 -27.26 -26.53
C TRP A 17 -30.01 -27.44 -25.35
N LEU A 18 -29.58 -28.70 -25.07
CA LEU A 18 -28.61 -28.98 -24.02
C LEU A 18 -27.23 -28.41 -24.35
N ARG A 19 -26.84 -28.41 -25.63
CA ARG A 19 -25.53 -27.87 -26.06
C ARG A 19 -25.51 -26.33 -26.01
N MET A 20 -26.60 -25.68 -26.31
CA MET A 20 -26.70 -24.21 -26.21
C MET A 20 -26.77 -23.75 -24.74
N ALA A 21 -27.39 -24.49 -23.85
CA ALA A 21 -27.43 -24.19 -22.41
C ALA A 21 -26.05 -24.31 -21.75
N VAL A 22 -25.21 -25.29 -22.18
CA VAL A 22 -23.85 -25.45 -21.65
C VAL A 22 -22.91 -24.35 -22.15
N LEU A 23 -23.07 -23.90 -23.41
CA LEU A 23 -22.27 -22.77 -23.93
C LEU A 23 -22.61 -21.43 -23.23
N ALA A 24 -23.88 -21.22 -22.88
CA ALA A 24 -24.32 -20.02 -22.18
C ALA A 24 -23.79 -19.94 -20.73
N LEU A 25 -23.60 -21.11 -20.08
CA LEU A 25 -23.07 -21.16 -18.70
C LEU A 25 -21.57 -20.90 -18.61
N VAL A 26 -20.81 -21.13 -19.70
CA VAL A 26 -19.34 -20.91 -19.71
C VAL A 26 -18.98 -19.45 -19.94
N LEU A 27 -19.87 -18.64 -20.53
CA LEU A 27 -19.59 -17.24 -20.81
C LEU A 27 -19.89 -16.27 -19.66
N VAL A 28 -20.55 -16.71 -18.59
CA VAL A 28 -20.87 -15.86 -17.42
C VAL A 28 -19.76 -15.84 -16.36
N SER A 29 -18.75 -16.72 -16.47
CA SER A 29 -17.74 -16.91 -15.42
C SER A 29 -16.47 -16.04 -15.57
N PHE A 30 -16.41 -15.09 -16.49
CA PHE A 30 -15.15 -14.37 -16.76
C PHE A 30 -15.24 -12.83 -16.64
N SER A 31 -16.00 -12.37 -15.65
CA SER A 31 -16.01 -10.95 -15.31
C SER A 31 -15.56 -10.71 -13.86
N PHE A 32 -14.45 -11.32 -13.45
CA PHE A 32 -13.67 -10.74 -12.35
C PHE A 32 -12.90 -9.56 -12.95
N ALA A 33 -13.53 -8.39 -12.93
CA ALA A 33 -12.83 -7.14 -13.06
C ALA A 33 -11.84 -7.06 -11.89
N SER A 34 -10.58 -7.44 -12.14
CA SER A 34 -9.46 -7.14 -11.26
C SER A 34 -9.36 -5.62 -11.23
N SER A 35 -9.99 -5.00 -10.23
CA SER A 35 -9.76 -3.61 -9.92
C SER A 35 -8.31 -3.49 -9.48
N ALA A 36 -7.43 -3.22 -10.44
CA ALA A 36 -6.07 -2.80 -10.15
C ALA A 36 -6.20 -1.47 -9.39
N ALA A 37 -6.07 -1.52 -8.07
CA ALA A 37 -5.90 -0.33 -7.27
C ALA A 37 -4.68 0.41 -7.83
N LEU A 38 -4.91 1.64 -8.32
CA LEU A 38 -3.82 2.53 -8.71
C LEU A 38 -2.86 2.63 -7.52
N PRO A 39 -1.54 2.51 -7.74
CA PRO A 39 -0.59 2.73 -6.67
C PRO A 39 -0.85 4.13 -6.11
N ALA A 40 -1.15 4.21 -4.82
CA ALA A 40 -1.28 5.49 -4.13
C ALA A 40 0.02 6.26 -4.38
N GLU A 41 -0.10 7.49 -4.90
CA GLU A 41 1.03 8.38 -5.14
C GLU A 41 1.73 8.62 -3.80
N ASN A 42 2.87 7.98 -3.61
CA ASN A 42 3.62 7.92 -2.36
C ASN A 42 4.39 9.25 -2.20
N LYS A 43 3.65 10.35 -1.95
CA LYS A 43 4.26 11.62 -1.64
C LYS A 43 4.94 11.51 -0.26
N PRO A 44 6.26 11.72 -0.18
CA PRO A 44 6.96 11.61 1.08
C PRO A 44 6.41 12.64 2.09
N VAL A 45 6.11 12.17 3.30
CA VAL A 45 5.71 13.06 4.40
C VAL A 45 6.92 13.87 4.82
N LYS A 46 6.80 15.21 4.80
CA LYS A 46 7.87 16.11 5.24
C LYS A 46 7.73 16.43 6.73
N ILE A 47 8.84 16.34 7.46
CA ILE A 47 9.03 16.88 8.83
C ILE A 47 10.10 17.95 8.75
N SER A 48 9.75 19.16 9.16
CA SER A 48 10.70 20.26 9.29
C SER A 48 11.33 20.23 10.68
N ILE A 49 12.65 20.44 10.73
CA ILE A 49 13.39 20.69 11.98
C ILE A 49 13.56 22.20 12.07
N ILE A 50 12.83 22.83 12.97
CA ILE A 50 12.81 24.28 13.12
C ILE A 50 12.58 24.68 14.58
N ASN A 51 13.24 25.74 15.05
CA ASN A 51 13.16 26.22 16.44
C ASN A 51 13.45 25.10 17.45
N PHE A 52 14.42 24.22 17.16
CA PHE A 52 14.78 23.07 18.00
C PHE A 52 13.60 22.11 18.26
N GLN A 53 12.77 21.90 17.26
CA GLN A 53 11.62 20.99 17.31
C GLN A 53 11.43 20.27 15.97
N PHE A 54 10.90 19.04 16.00
CA PHE A 54 10.39 18.35 14.84
C PHE A 54 8.94 18.81 14.58
N THR A 55 8.65 19.27 13.37
CA THR A 55 7.33 19.79 13.01
C THR A 55 6.81 19.14 11.71
N PRO A 56 5.72 18.34 11.76
CA PRO A 56 5.03 17.89 12.96
C PRO A 56 5.89 16.91 13.80
N ALA A 57 5.66 16.83 15.11
CA ALA A 57 6.39 15.93 16.01
C ALA A 57 5.95 14.46 15.85
N GLU A 58 4.72 14.23 15.37
CA GLU A 58 4.17 12.88 15.11
C GLU A 58 3.55 12.83 13.71
N VAL A 59 3.82 11.74 13.00
CA VAL A 59 3.21 11.44 11.69
C VAL A 59 2.75 9.99 11.63
N THR A 60 1.65 9.75 10.91
CA THR A 60 1.17 8.40 10.60
C THR A 60 1.26 8.15 9.12
N ILE A 61 1.89 7.04 8.74
CA ILE A 61 2.13 6.61 7.36
C ILE A 61 1.70 5.16 7.16
N ALA A 62 1.56 4.74 5.89
CA ALA A 62 1.38 3.33 5.54
C ALA A 62 2.74 2.62 5.37
N PRO A 63 2.79 1.28 5.53
CA PRO A 63 3.97 0.49 5.17
C PRO A 63 4.40 0.76 3.73
N GLY A 64 5.71 0.94 3.52
CA GLY A 64 6.30 1.28 2.23
C GLY A 64 6.36 2.78 1.92
N GLU A 65 5.76 3.64 2.74
CA GLU A 65 5.89 5.10 2.61
C GLU A 65 7.21 5.61 3.22
N SER A 66 7.59 6.83 2.83
CA SER A 66 8.82 7.49 3.27
C SER A 66 8.54 8.77 4.01
N VAL A 67 9.40 9.09 4.97
CA VAL A 67 9.43 10.37 5.68
C VAL A 67 10.73 11.09 5.31
N THR A 68 10.62 12.40 5.05
CA THR A 68 11.76 13.27 4.77
C THR A 68 11.87 14.33 5.87
N TRP A 69 12.95 14.32 6.60
CA TRP A 69 13.32 15.40 7.54
C TRP A 69 14.14 16.44 6.80
N VAL A 70 13.84 17.70 7.02
CA VAL A 70 14.60 18.83 6.47
C VAL A 70 15.03 19.73 7.63
N ASN A 71 16.32 20.00 7.71
CA ASN A 71 16.83 20.94 8.70
C ASN A 71 16.63 22.37 8.20
N ASP A 72 15.52 22.96 8.60
CA ASP A 72 15.17 24.36 8.33
C ASP A 72 15.66 25.31 9.47
N ASP A 73 16.47 24.79 10.41
CA ASP A 73 17.08 25.56 11.53
C ASP A 73 18.50 26.04 11.17
N GLY A 74 19.00 27.00 11.92
CA GLY A 74 20.38 27.48 11.79
C GLY A 74 21.44 26.65 12.54
N ALA A 75 20.99 25.65 13.33
CA ALA A 75 21.85 24.74 14.09
C ALA A 75 21.91 23.35 13.45
N PRO A 76 22.99 22.59 13.68
CA PRO A 76 23.02 21.18 13.29
C PRO A 76 22.11 20.34 14.18
N HIS A 77 21.47 19.34 13.56
CA HIS A 77 20.62 18.37 14.23
C HIS A 77 20.99 16.94 13.80
N GLY A 78 20.31 15.93 14.31
CA GLY A 78 20.43 14.55 13.89
C GLY A 78 19.18 13.76 14.21
N LEU A 79 19.18 12.46 13.92
CA LEU A 79 18.10 11.56 14.25
C LEU A 79 18.69 10.27 14.82
N GLU A 80 18.23 9.90 16.00
CA GLU A 80 18.56 8.66 16.67
C GLU A 80 17.27 7.94 17.07
N TYR A 81 17.10 6.71 16.62
CA TYR A 81 15.91 5.91 16.92
C TYR A 81 16.08 5.13 18.21
N ASN A 82 15.05 5.11 19.06
CA ASN A 82 15.07 4.46 20.36
C ASN A 82 15.15 2.92 20.27
N ASP A 83 14.82 2.35 19.10
CA ASP A 83 14.93 0.92 18.80
C ASP A 83 16.35 0.49 18.37
N GLY A 84 17.31 1.41 18.35
CA GLY A 84 18.68 1.18 17.91
C GLY A 84 18.86 1.08 16.40
N SER A 85 17.81 1.31 15.62
CA SER A 85 17.93 1.36 14.16
C SER A 85 18.69 2.60 13.70
N SER A 86 19.34 2.49 12.52
CA SER A 86 20.16 3.57 11.99
C SER A 86 19.32 4.82 11.69
N GLY A 87 19.77 5.96 12.21
CA GLY A 87 19.27 7.28 11.94
C GLY A 87 20.23 8.10 11.07
N LYS A 88 20.33 9.39 11.34
CA LYS A 88 21.26 10.33 10.72
C LYS A 88 22.03 11.07 11.82
N ASP A 89 23.30 10.79 11.98
CA ASP A 89 24.11 11.33 13.09
C ASP A 89 24.17 12.85 13.08
N LEU A 90 24.33 13.45 11.90
CA LEU A 90 24.42 14.87 11.71
C LEU A 90 23.71 15.32 10.43
N LEU A 91 22.85 16.33 10.57
CA LEU A 91 22.10 17.00 9.51
C LEU A 91 22.36 18.49 9.63
N LEU A 92 23.17 19.05 8.73
CA LEU A 92 23.53 20.46 8.74
C LEU A 92 22.35 21.35 8.28
N PRO A 93 22.36 22.65 8.56
CA PRO A 93 21.34 23.57 8.06
C PRO A 93 21.13 23.45 6.55
N GLY A 94 19.87 23.29 6.13
CA GLY A 94 19.47 23.12 4.74
C GLY A 94 19.58 21.69 4.21
N GLU A 95 20.18 20.76 4.94
CA GLU A 95 20.24 19.35 4.53
C GLU A 95 18.91 18.62 4.80
N SER A 96 18.75 17.50 4.11
CA SER A 96 17.60 16.61 4.29
C SER A 96 18.04 15.15 4.46
N TYR A 97 17.22 14.40 5.18
CA TYR A 97 17.36 12.95 5.36
C TYR A 97 16.03 12.28 5.02
N ASN A 98 16.07 11.21 4.23
CA ASN A 98 14.90 10.42 3.86
C ASN A 98 15.03 9.00 4.39
N ARG A 99 13.93 8.46 4.97
CA ARG A 99 13.84 7.07 5.39
C ARG A 99 12.52 6.46 4.96
N ARG A 100 12.59 5.28 4.38
CA ARG A 100 11.43 4.44 4.07
C ARG A 100 11.15 3.50 5.24
N PHE A 101 9.84 3.25 5.49
CA PHE A 101 9.35 2.38 6.56
C PHE A 101 8.50 1.27 5.97
N ASP A 102 9.05 0.06 5.90
CA ASP A 102 8.36 -1.10 5.30
C ASP A 102 7.59 -1.91 6.34
N GLN A 103 7.97 -1.85 7.61
CA GLN A 103 7.35 -2.64 8.67
C GLN A 103 6.38 -1.79 9.51
N PRO A 104 5.15 -2.32 9.79
CA PRO A 104 4.25 -1.69 10.76
C PRO A 104 4.91 -1.59 12.14
N GLY A 105 4.67 -0.49 12.84
CA GLY A 105 5.21 -0.25 14.16
C GLY A 105 5.22 1.22 14.56
N THR A 106 5.70 1.51 15.75
CA THR A 106 5.92 2.85 16.25
C THR A 106 7.42 3.07 16.39
N TYR A 107 7.92 4.11 15.74
CA TYR A 107 9.33 4.47 15.69
C TYR A 107 9.52 5.80 16.42
N ASP A 108 9.86 5.72 17.70
CA ASP A 108 10.22 6.89 18.49
C ASP A 108 11.67 7.26 18.21
N TYR A 109 11.93 8.55 18.08
CA TYR A 109 13.26 9.08 17.84
C TYR A 109 13.49 10.41 18.58
N ASN A 110 14.75 10.73 18.79
CA ASN A 110 15.22 12.00 19.32
C ASN A 110 16.31 12.59 18.44
N CYS A 111 16.63 13.86 18.68
CA CYS A 111 17.80 14.47 18.08
C CYS A 111 19.08 13.98 18.78
N SER A 112 20.05 13.44 18.01
CA SER A 112 21.34 12.99 18.57
C SER A 112 22.17 14.13 19.18
N VAL A 113 21.97 15.37 18.72
CA VAL A 113 22.66 16.57 19.21
C VAL A 113 21.91 17.22 20.37
N HIS A 114 20.58 17.20 20.35
CA HIS A 114 19.68 17.82 21.32
C HIS A 114 18.65 16.81 21.84
N PRO A 115 18.99 15.96 22.82
CA PRO A 115 18.17 14.79 23.21
C PRO A 115 16.75 15.11 23.71
N TYR A 116 16.47 16.36 24.09
CA TYR A 116 15.12 16.81 24.47
C TYR A 116 14.17 16.99 23.30
N MET A 117 14.69 17.07 22.07
CA MET A 117 13.89 17.09 20.85
C MET A 117 13.45 15.66 20.50
N THR A 118 12.17 15.39 20.56
CA THR A 118 11.61 14.06 20.31
C THR A 118 10.59 14.08 19.18
N GLY A 119 10.47 12.97 18.49
CA GLY A 119 9.48 12.76 17.44
C GLY A 119 9.05 11.32 17.33
N ARG A 120 8.01 11.07 16.52
CA ARG A 120 7.42 9.73 16.35
C ARG A 120 6.91 9.51 14.94
N VAL A 121 7.21 8.36 14.38
CA VAL A 121 6.59 7.86 13.14
C VAL A 121 5.76 6.63 13.48
N ILE A 122 4.47 6.66 13.18
CA ILE A 122 3.55 5.53 13.32
C ILE A 122 3.30 4.94 11.94
N VAL A 123 3.67 3.68 11.77
CA VAL A 123 3.47 2.93 10.52
C VAL A 123 2.33 1.93 10.72
N ARG A 124 1.21 2.13 10.03
CA ARG A 124 0.03 1.25 10.10
C ARG A 124 -0.72 1.22 8.78
N ALA A 125 -1.37 0.10 8.49
CA ALA A 125 -2.31 0.03 7.36
C ALA A 125 -3.45 1.07 7.54
N ARG A 126 -3.82 1.70 6.44
CA ARG A 126 -4.97 2.62 6.36
C ARG A 126 -6.25 1.84 6.11
#